data_3f526c96033a89a9cab0e2c63bf00417
#
_entry.id   3f526c96033a89a9cab0e2c63bf00417
#
_cell.length_a   1.000
_cell.length_b   1.000
_cell.length_c   1.000
_cell.angle_alpha   90.00
_cell.angle_beta   90.00
_cell.angle_gamma   90.00
#
_symmetry.space_group_name_H-M   'P 1'
#
loop_
_entity.id
_entity.type
_entity.pdbx_description
1 polymer ?
#
loop_
_entity_poly.entity_id
_entity_poly.type
_entity_poly.pdbx_seq_one_letter_code
_entity_poly.pdbx_strand_id
1 'polypeptide(L)'
;FAADSVDLNSMTLDDITAKAKEEGDVESVGMPDSWANWGLTWQDLNDKYGITHADSDMSSAEELQMFQTEGEKGTKDIGDVGQAFGAQAVDEDLVQGYKTSYWDSVPDWAKGEDGKWMIAYTGATTFLTNTDEVENAPTSWADIKDGDYTVALGDINGGNAQAAVIASAYAFGGDLNNLDPAFEFWTQMAEDGRINTLDILQQNFETGEIPVGVIWSFTAIPYKDQITKYKLQANIPTDGSIMSGYASVINKYAPHPCAAALAREYIFSDEGQANLAAAGAIPTRTDVEIPDDIQNATFKSEDYANAIPMEDTDAYTKACETVVERWQEEITPLLVQ
;
A
#
# COMPACT_ATOMS: atom_id res chain seq x y z
N PHE A 1 8.17 21.25 27.98
CA PHE A 1 7.45 20.21 28.74
C PHE A 1 7.25 19.05 27.76
N ALA A 2 7.94 17.91 27.99
CA ALA A 2 7.62 16.67 27.32
C ALA A 2 6.16 16.35 27.70
N ALA A 3 5.30 16.15 26.71
CA ALA A 3 3.97 15.64 26.96
C ALA A 3 4.15 14.31 27.69
N ASP A 4 3.46 14.12 28.81
CA ASP A 4 3.47 12.86 29.54
C ASP A 4 3.12 11.76 28.52
N SER A 5 3.97 10.75 28.42
CA SER A 5 3.77 9.65 27.49
C SER A 5 2.46 8.94 27.84
N VAL A 6 1.44 9.14 27.01
CA VAL A 6 0.14 8.49 27.16
C VAL A 6 0.28 7.04 26.68
N ASP A 7 -0.01 6.08 27.54
CA ASP A 7 -0.14 4.67 27.13
C ASP A 7 -1.54 4.45 26.53
N LEU A 8 -1.63 4.50 25.21
CA LEU A 8 -2.90 4.34 24.48
C LEU A 8 -3.58 2.98 24.75
N ASN A 9 -2.80 1.94 24.98
CA ASN A 9 -3.35 0.60 25.28
C ASN A 9 -3.96 0.49 26.67
N SER A 10 -3.67 1.39 27.58
CA SER A 10 -4.27 1.44 28.93
C SER A 10 -5.56 2.27 28.99
N MET A 11 -5.88 3.00 27.92
CA MET A 11 -7.05 3.86 27.83
C MET A 11 -8.27 3.11 27.29
N THR A 12 -9.47 3.48 27.75
CA THR A 12 -10.71 3.04 27.12
C THR A 12 -10.94 3.78 25.81
N LEU A 13 -11.74 3.19 24.90
CA LEU A 13 -12.11 3.85 23.65
C LEU A 13 -12.86 5.17 23.89
N ASP A 14 -13.71 5.21 24.92
CA ASP A 14 -14.44 6.44 25.29
C ASP A 14 -13.48 7.55 25.72
N ASP A 15 -12.46 7.24 26.52
CA ASP A 15 -11.44 8.20 26.93
C ASP A 15 -10.58 8.68 25.77
N ILE A 16 -10.19 7.77 24.88
CA ILE A 16 -9.47 8.11 23.64
C ILE A 16 -10.31 9.05 22.78
N THR A 17 -11.59 8.73 22.58
CA THR A 17 -12.50 9.54 21.77
C THR A 17 -12.67 10.95 22.35
N ALA A 18 -12.86 11.04 23.67
CA ALA A 18 -13.00 12.34 24.33
C ALA A 18 -11.74 13.20 24.18
N LYS A 19 -10.56 12.62 24.43
CA LYS A 19 -9.29 13.32 24.28
C LYS A 19 -8.97 13.67 22.83
N ALA A 20 -9.27 12.79 21.89
CA ALA A 20 -9.10 13.06 20.46
C ALA A 20 -9.90 14.28 20.01
N LYS A 21 -11.13 14.45 20.52
CA LYS A 21 -11.94 15.65 20.25
C LYS A 21 -11.34 16.91 20.87
N GLU A 22 -10.71 16.81 22.02
CA GLU A 22 -9.99 17.93 22.65
C GLU A 22 -8.73 18.29 21.86
N GLU A 23 -7.99 17.31 21.37
CA GLU A 23 -6.84 17.51 20.48
C GLU A 23 -7.25 18.16 19.16
N GLY A 24 -8.38 17.75 18.59
CA GLY A 24 -9.08 18.39 17.48
C GLY A 24 -8.41 18.32 16.12
N ASP A 25 -7.23 17.73 16.01
CA ASP A 25 -6.44 17.65 14.78
C ASP A 25 -5.67 16.33 14.69
N VAL A 26 -5.38 15.90 13.47
CA VAL A 26 -4.47 14.79 13.18
C VAL A 26 -3.63 15.13 11.95
N GLU A 27 -2.32 14.99 12.10
CA GLU A 27 -1.34 15.20 11.04
C GLU A 27 -0.81 13.85 10.56
N SER A 28 -0.98 13.54 9.28
CA SER A 28 -0.51 12.27 8.72
C SER A 28 0.68 12.43 7.78
N VAL A 29 1.34 11.33 7.51
CA VAL A 29 2.35 11.17 6.48
C VAL A 29 1.98 9.98 5.59
N GLY A 30 2.16 10.12 4.28
CA GLY A 30 1.88 9.06 3.32
C GLY A 30 0.42 8.65 3.20
N MET A 31 -0.52 9.52 3.59
CA MET A 31 -1.96 9.25 3.57
C MET A 31 -2.74 10.36 2.85
N PRO A 32 -2.35 10.72 1.61
CA PRO A 32 -3.01 11.80 0.88
C PRO A 32 -4.42 11.39 0.44
N ASP A 33 -5.26 12.37 0.20
CA ASP A 33 -6.67 12.18 -0.19
C ASP A 33 -6.85 11.25 -1.41
N SER A 34 -5.91 11.29 -2.35
CA SER A 34 -5.94 10.52 -3.59
C SER A 34 -5.50 9.04 -3.44
N TRP A 35 -4.97 8.66 -2.29
CA TRP A 35 -4.45 7.31 -2.04
C TRP A 35 -5.43 6.51 -1.18
N ALA A 36 -5.72 5.26 -1.57
CA ALA A 36 -6.50 4.31 -0.78
C ALA A 36 -7.82 4.87 -0.22
N ASN A 37 -8.40 5.87 -0.90
CA ASN A 37 -9.61 6.57 -0.48
C ASN A 37 -9.48 7.28 0.89
N TRP A 38 -8.26 7.66 1.27
CA TRP A 38 -8.02 8.36 2.54
C TRP A 38 -8.83 9.64 2.68
N GLY A 39 -9.04 10.39 1.58
CA GLY A 39 -9.85 11.61 1.61
C GLY A 39 -11.22 11.42 2.22
N LEU A 40 -11.91 10.33 1.88
CA LEU A 40 -13.21 10.00 2.46
C LEU A 40 -13.09 9.62 3.94
N THR A 41 -12.08 8.86 4.30
CA THR A 41 -11.84 8.47 5.71
C THR A 41 -11.58 9.70 6.59
N TRP A 42 -10.76 10.66 6.12
CA TRP A 42 -10.52 11.91 6.82
C TRP A 42 -11.77 12.78 6.92
N GLN A 43 -12.58 12.82 5.85
CA GLN A 43 -13.86 13.54 5.88
C GLN A 43 -14.83 12.92 6.89
N ASP A 44 -14.92 11.61 6.95
CA ASP A 44 -15.76 10.89 7.93
C ASP A 44 -15.35 11.21 9.37
N LEU A 45 -14.03 11.24 9.65
CA LEU A 45 -13.51 11.62 10.97
C LEU A 45 -13.85 13.06 11.34
N ASN A 46 -13.81 13.96 10.38
CA ASN A 46 -14.22 15.34 10.59
C ASN A 46 -15.72 15.43 10.88
N ASP A 47 -16.56 14.79 10.07
CA ASP A 47 -18.01 14.81 10.22
C ASP A 47 -18.45 14.17 11.53
N LYS A 48 -17.81 13.10 11.93
CA LYS A 48 -18.20 12.31 13.11
C LYS A 48 -17.66 12.86 14.42
N TYR A 49 -16.44 13.37 14.42
CA TYR A 49 -15.71 13.73 15.64
C TYR A 49 -15.19 15.18 15.66
N GLY A 50 -15.34 15.91 14.56
CA GLY A 50 -14.85 17.29 14.46
C GLY A 50 -13.31 17.40 14.40
N ILE A 51 -12.63 16.31 13.99
CA ILE A 51 -11.17 16.28 13.89
C ILE A 51 -10.76 16.77 12.51
N THR A 52 -9.91 17.79 12.47
CA THR A 52 -9.29 18.28 11.23
C THR A 52 -8.09 17.41 10.84
N HIS A 53 -7.69 17.47 9.58
CA HIS A 53 -6.60 16.66 9.06
C HIS A 53 -5.79 17.42 8.03
N ALA A 54 -4.47 17.19 8.05
CA ALA A 54 -3.57 17.52 6.96
C ALA A 54 -2.57 16.38 6.75
N ASP A 55 -2.18 16.16 5.51
CA ASP A 55 -1.20 15.13 5.14
C ASP A 55 0.06 15.76 4.54
N SER A 56 1.19 15.11 4.77
CA SER A 56 2.43 15.34 4.02
C SER A 56 2.76 14.06 3.28
N ASP A 57 2.53 14.05 1.97
CA ASP A 57 2.77 12.86 1.16
C ASP A 57 4.27 12.61 1.00
N MET A 58 4.66 11.37 1.28
CA MET A 58 6.05 10.92 1.19
C MET A 58 6.12 9.40 1.14
N SER A 59 7.27 8.88 0.73
CA SER A 59 7.51 7.43 0.72
C SER A 59 7.63 6.87 2.15
N SER A 60 7.44 5.56 2.29
CA SER A 60 7.56 4.87 3.59
C SER A 60 8.90 5.13 4.28
N ALA A 61 10.00 5.11 3.52
CA ALA A 61 11.32 5.41 4.06
C ALA A 61 11.44 6.85 4.56
N GLU A 62 10.88 7.81 3.83
CA GLU A 62 10.86 9.22 4.20
C GLU A 62 10.01 9.46 5.45
N GLU A 63 8.88 8.75 5.61
CA GLU A 63 8.02 8.83 6.80
C GLU A 63 8.81 8.45 8.06
N LEU A 64 9.48 7.31 8.04
CA LEU A 64 10.30 6.85 9.17
C LEU A 64 11.49 7.77 9.42
N GLN A 65 12.13 8.26 8.37
CA GLN A 65 13.21 9.23 8.46
C GLN A 65 12.75 10.53 9.12
N MET A 66 11.54 10.99 8.83
CA MET A 66 10.95 12.17 9.44
C MET A 66 10.70 11.95 10.93
N PHE A 67 10.11 10.82 11.32
CA PHE A 67 9.91 10.48 12.73
C PHE A 67 11.23 10.45 13.49
N GLN A 68 12.27 9.88 12.91
CA GLN A 68 13.60 9.82 13.51
C GLN A 68 14.24 11.21 13.65
N THR A 69 14.17 12.01 12.60
CA THR A 69 14.83 13.31 12.55
C THR A 69 14.18 14.32 13.52
N GLU A 70 12.85 14.34 13.58
CA GLU A 70 12.13 15.24 14.48
C GLU A 70 12.22 14.79 15.95
N GLY A 71 12.25 13.48 16.21
CA GLY A 71 12.32 12.92 17.56
C GLY A 71 11.25 13.48 18.48
N GLU A 72 11.65 13.94 19.67
CA GLU A 72 10.73 14.52 20.69
C GLU A 72 9.98 15.78 20.23
N LYS A 73 10.38 16.37 19.12
CA LYS A 73 9.71 17.55 18.51
C LYS A 73 8.80 17.13 17.35
N GLY A 74 8.32 15.89 17.35
CA GLY A 74 7.47 15.36 16.31
C GLY A 74 6.30 16.27 15.96
N THR A 75 6.04 16.45 14.68
CA THR A 75 4.94 17.26 14.15
C THR A 75 3.86 16.40 13.48
N LYS A 76 4.11 15.11 13.33
CA LYS A 76 3.22 14.14 12.68
C LYS A 76 2.75 13.08 13.65
N ASP A 77 1.51 12.65 13.48
CA ASP A 77 0.83 11.75 14.39
C ASP A 77 0.79 10.31 13.91
N ILE A 78 0.42 10.12 12.65
CA ILE A 78 0.13 8.79 12.07
C ILE A 78 0.70 8.69 10.65
N GLY A 79 1.13 7.50 10.27
CA GLY A 79 1.61 7.20 8.94
C GLY A 79 1.06 5.90 8.39
N ASP A 80 1.28 5.69 7.10
CA ASP A 80 0.89 4.51 6.34
C ASP A 80 2.12 4.01 5.57
N VAL A 81 2.80 3.04 6.14
CA VAL A 81 4.07 2.53 5.60
C VAL A 81 3.89 1.14 4.99
N GLY A 82 4.62 0.86 3.93
CA GLY A 82 4.63 -0.48 3.33
C GLY A 82 4.91 -1.57 4.37
N GLN A 83 4.35 -2.74 4.19
CA GLN A 83 4.41 -3.86 5.14
C GLN A 83 5.83 -4.13 5.65
N ALA A 84 6.82 -4.05 4.77
CA ALA A 84 8.23 -4.27 5.12
C ALA A 84 8.79 -3.24 6.13
N PHE A 85 8.17 -2.09 6.27
CA PHE A 85 8.64 -1.00 7.13
C PHE A 85 8.05 -1.04 8.55
N GLY A 86 7.03 -1.84 8.80
CA GLY A 86 6.41 -1.94 10.12
C GLY A 86 7.38 -2.43 11.20
N ALA A 87 8.07 -3.53 10.94
CA ALA A 87 9.08 -4.07 11.85
C ALA A 87 10.27 -3.11 12.02
N GLN A 88 10.72 -2.46 10.94
CA GLN A 88 11.78 -1.46 11.00
C GLN A 88 11.42 -0.30 11.93
N ALA A 89 10.17 0.19 11.84
CA ALA A 89 9.70 1.27 12.72
C ALA A 89 9.78 0.88 14.21
N VAL A 90 9.53 -0.38 14.53
CA VAL A 90 9.65 -0.91 15.89
C VAL A 90 11.11 -1.04 16.30
N ASP A 91 11.95 -1.62 15.45
CA ASP A 91 13.37 -1.85 15.72
C ASP A 91 14.13 -0.52 15.96
N GLU A 92 13.74 0.53 15.26
CA GLU A 92 14.30 1.87 15.40
C GLU A 92 13.62 2.71 16.51
N ASP A 93 12.66 2.14 17.25
CA ASP A 93 11.92 2.79 18.35
C ASP A 93 11.23 4.11 17.96
N LEU A 94 10.60 4.11 16.79
CA LEU A 94 9.96 5.30 16.21
C LEU A 94 8.45 5.41 16.47
N VAL A 95 7.83 4.35 16.95
CA VAL A 95 6.36 4.21 17.01
C VAL A 95 5.88 3.76 18.37
N GLN A 96 4.65 4.15 18.69
CA GLN A 96 3.94 3.70 19.88
C GLN A 96 2.79 2.76 19.51
N GLY A 97 2.38 1.94 20.47
CA GLY A 97 1.35 0.93 20.28
C GLY A 97 -0.07 1.43 20.52
N TYR A 98 -1.00 0.95 19.70
CA TYR A 98 -2.42 1.02 19.95
C TYR A 98 -3.12 -0.19 19.32
N LYS A 99 -3.74 -1.01 20.14
CA LYS A 99 -4.61 -2.11 19.70
C LYS A 99 -6.03 -1.59 19.56
N THR A 100 -6.57 -1.65 18.34
CA THR A 100 -7.96 -1.26 18.11
C THR A 100 -8.93 -2.25 18.77
N SER A 101 -10.18 -1.86 18.90
CA SER A 101 -11.26 -2.78 19.38
C SER A 101 -11.49 -3.97 18.43
N TYR A 102 -10.94 -3.92 17.23
CA TYR A 102 -11.00 -4.98 16.20
C TYR A 102 -9.78 -5.90 16.20
N TRP A 103 -8.91 -5.79 17.21
CA TRP A 103 -7.64 -6.52 17.29
C TRP A 103 -7.76 -8.01 17.02
N ASP A 104 -8.75 -8.68 17.62
CA ASP A 104 -8.92 -10.12 17.50
C ASP A 104 -9.38 -10.56 16.10
N SER A 105 -9.95 -9.65 15.32
CA SER A 105 -10.40 -9.91 13.95
C SER A 105 -9.34 -9.64 12.89
N VAL A 106 -8.16 -9.17 13.30
CA VAL A 106 -7.00 -8.94 12.41
C VAL A 106 -6.06 -10.14 12.53
N PRO A 107 -5.64 -10.76 11.41
CA PRO A 107 -4.71 -11.89 11.43
C PRO A 107 -3.38 -11.53 12.11
N ASP A 108 -2.73 -12.52 12.73
CA ASP A 108 -1.45 -12.30 13.45
C ASP A 108 -0.35 -11.74 12.55
N TRP A 109 -0.29 -12.14 11.29
CA TRP A 109 0.69 -11.62 10.34
C TRP A 109 0.50 -10.13 10.00
N ALA A 110 -0.70 -9.60 10.25
CA ALA A 110 -1.09 -8.21 9.92
C ALA A 110 -1.01 -7.26 11.12
N LYS A 111 -0.41 -7.66 12.21
CA LYS A 111 -0.31 -6.83 13.42
C LYS A 111 0.98 -7.10 14.18
N GLY A 112 1.59 -6.04 14.67
CA GLY A 112 2.79 -6.09 15.48
C GLY A 112 2.51 -6.18 16.97
N GLU A 113 3.52 -6.50 17.75
CA GLU A 113 3.44 -6.54 19.22
C GLU A 113 2.86 -5.23 19.76
N ASP A 114 1.92 -5.35 20.68
CA ASP A 114 1.23 -4.22 21.33
C ASP A 114 0.55 -3.22 20.36
N GLY A 115 0.31 -3.63 19.11
CA GLY A 115 -0.29 -2.73 18.12
C GLY A 115 0.65 -1.62 17.66
N LYS A 116 1.95 -1.83 17.70
CA LYS A 116 2.93 -0.83 17.23
C LYS A 116 2.84 -0.60 15.73
N TRP A 117 2.31 -1.56 15.00
CA TRP A 117 1.86 -1.41 13.62
C TRP A 117 0.67 -2.34 13.37
N MET A 118 -0.23 -1.96 12.48
CA MET A 118 -1.37 -2.77 12.07
C MET A 118 -1.67 -2.54 10.59
N ILE A 119 -1.78 -3.62 9.82
CA ILE A 119 -2.13 -3.56 8.40
C ILE A 119 -3.65 -3.60 8.26
N ALA A 120 -4.25 -2.49 7.84
CA ALA A 120 -5.70 -2.37 7.68
C ALA A 120 -6.20 -2.95 6.36
N TYR A 121 -5.34 -2.97 5.35
CA TYR A 121 -5.69 -3.39 3.99
C TYR A 121 -4.47 -3.94 3.27
N THR A 122 -4.76 -4.78 2.29
CA THR A 122 -3.76 -5.21 1.31
C THR A 122 -4.20 -4.77 -0.09
N GLY A 123 -3.25 -4.77 -0.99
CA GLY A 123 -3.51 -4.69 -2.43
C GLY A 123 -2.95 -5.91 -3.12
N ALA A 124 -3.54 -6.27 -4.25
CA ALA A 124 -3.01 -7.29 -5.12
C ALA A 124 -2.25 -6.64 -6.27
N THR A 125 -1.15 -7.27 -6.72
CA THR A 125 -0.47 -6.89 -7.96
C THR A 125 -1.46 -6.95 -9.10
N THR A 126 -1.58 -5.86 -9.87
CA THR A 126 -2.61 -5.67 -10.89
C THR A 126 -1.98 -5.12 -12.16
N PHE A 127 -2.47 -5.51 -13.32
CA PHE A 127 -2.15 -4.86 -14.59
C PHE A 127 -3.22 -3.83 -14.93
N LEU A 128 -2.83 -2.58 -15.10
CA LEU A 128 -3.69 -1.54 -15.66
C LEU A 128 -3.27 -1.29 -17.11
N THR A 129 -4.16 -1.60 -18.04
CA THR A 129 -3.88 -1.58 -19.47
C THR A 129 -4.70 -0.52 -20.18
N ASN A 130 -4.05 0.28 -21.02
CA ASN A 130 -4.69 1.15 -21.99
C ASN A 130 -5.12 0.31 -23.20
N THR A 131 -6.40 -0.04 -23.28
CA THR A 131 -6.93 -0.92 -24.34
C THR A 131 -7.10 -0.22 -25.67
N ASP A 132 -6.94 1.10 -25.74
CA ASP A 132 -6.84 1.83 -27.01
C ASP A 132 -5.47 1.58 -27.69
N GLU A 133 -4.45 1.25 -26.92
CA GLU A 133 -3.08 0.94 -27.42
C GLU A 133 -2.81 -0.55 -27.47
N VAL A 134 -3.32 -1.32 -26.52
CA VAL A 134 -3.12 -2.78 -26.39
C VAL A 134 -4.46 -3.47 -26.59
N GLU A 135 -4.70 -3.98 -27.78
CA GLU A 135 -6.00 -4.56 -28.18
C GLU A 135 -6.44 -5.70 -27.25
N ASN A 136 -5.52 -6.57 -26.87
CA ASN A 136 -5.77 -7.67 -25.95
C ASN A 136 -5.01 -7.39 -24.63
N ALA A 137 -5.72 -6.86 -23.64
CA ALA A 137 -5.14 -6.60 -22.33
C ALA A 137 -4.56 -7.89 -21.71
N PRO A 138 -3.31 -7.88 -21.22
CA PRO A 138 -2.73 -9.05 -20.58
C PRO A 138 -3.49 -9.41 -19.31
N THR A 139 -3.74 -10.70 -19.11
CA THR A 139 -4.34 -11.26 -17.89
C THR A 139 -3.36 -12.15 -17.13
N SER A 140 -2.15 -12.30 -17.65
CA SER A 140 -1.07 -13.09 -17.06
C SER A 140 0.30 -12.49 -17.42
N TRP A 141 1.31 -12.85 -16.65
CA TRP A 141 2.69 -12.52 -16.98
C TRP A 141 3.16 -13.22 -18.26
N ALA A 142 2.62 -14.42 -18.52
CA ALA A 142 2.86 -15.13 -19.79
C ALA A 142 2.38 -14.29 -20.99
N ASP A 143 1.21 -13.66 -20.90
CA ASP A 143 0.72 -12.75 -21.94
C ASP A 143 1.67 -11.55 -22.13
N ILE A 144 2.18 -10.98 -21.04
CA ILE A 144 3.17 -9.87 -21.12
C ILE A 144 4.43 -10.35 -21.83
N LYS A 145 4.94 -11.52 -21.50
CA LYS A 145 6.14 -12.10 -22.12
C LYS A 145 5.98 -12.22 -23.63
N ASP A 146 4.80 -12.62 -24.09
CA ASP A 146 4.48 -12.81 -25.50
C ASP A 146 4.06 -11.53 -26.22
N GLY A 147 3.92 -10.42 -25.50
CA GLY A 147 3.52 -9.11 -26.04
C GLY A 147 4.67 -8.36 -26.69
N ASP A 148 4.33 -7.17 -27.22
CA ASP A 148 5.28 -6.25 -27.88
C ASP A 148 5.25 -4.82 -27.32
N TYR A 149 4.40 -4.55 -26.36
CA TYR A 149 4.23 -3.26 -25.68
C TYR A 149 5.21 -3.10 -24.52
N THR A 150 5.39 -1.84 -24.09
CA THR A 150 6.16 -1.52 -22.90
C THR A 150 5.35 -1.67 -21.62
N VAL A 151 6.03 -1.95 -20.54
CA VAL A 151 5.45 -2.13 -19.20
C VAL A 151 6.17 -1.23 -18.20
N ALA A 152 5.39 -0.45 -17.44
CA ALA A 152 5.89 0.38 -16.36
C ALA A 152 5.60 -0.28 -15.00
N LEU A 153 6.54 -0.21 -14.06
CA LEU A 153 6.36 -0.69 -12.68
C LEU A 153 6.76 0.37 -11.64
N GLY A 154 7.23 1.52 -12.09
CA GLY A 154 7.67 2.61 -11.24
C GLY A 154 9.10 2.47 -10.73
N ASP A 155 9.46 3.34 -9.77
CA ASP A 155 10.78 3.34 -9.16
C ASP A 155 11.01 2.06 -8.35
N ILE A 156 12.13 1.39 -8.59
CA ILE A 156 12.47 0.13 -7.91
C ILE A 156 12.65 0.28 -6.40
N ASN A 157 12.94 1.48 -5.92
CA ASN A 157 13.00 1.77 -4.48
C ASN A 157 11.61 1.85 -3.84
N GLY A 158 10.54 1.88 -4.63
CA GLY A 158 9.16 1.87 -4.15
C GLY A 158 8.62 0.46 -3.96
N GLY A 159 7.74 0.30 -2.96
CA GLY A 159 7.11 -0.98 -2.65
C GLY A 159 6.30 -1.57 -3.80
N ASN A 160 5.70 -0.73 -4.62
CA ASN A 160 4.94 -1.17 -5.80
C ASN A 160 5.81 -1.93 -6.81
N ALA A 161 6.96 -1.37 -7.18
CA ALA A 161 7.86 -2.00 -8.14
C ALA A 161 8.48 -3.29 -7.58
N GLN A 162 8.86 -3.28 -6.30
CA GLN A 162 9.37 -4.47 -5.62
C GLN A 162 8.34 -5.60 -5.64
N ALA A 163 7.09 -5.29 -5.32
CA ALA A 163 5.99 -6.25 -5.38
C ALA A 163 5.74 -6.79 -6.80
N ALA A 164 5.83 -5.95 -7.81
CA ALA A 164 5.68 -6.35 -9.22
C ALA A 164 6.75 -7.37 -9.61
N VAL A 165 8.01 -7.14 -9.24
CA VAL A 165 9.11 -8.08 -9.53
C VAL A 165 8.89 -9.41 -8.80
N ILE A 166 8.51 -9.37 -7.52
CA ILE A 166 8.24 -10.59 -6.74
C ILE A 166 7.07 -11.38 -7.35
N ALA A 167 5.98 -10.70 -7.74
CA ALA A 167 4.85 -11.34 -8.40
C ALA A 167 5.26 -12.07 -9.68
N SER A 168 6.13 -11.46 -10.49
CA SER A 168 6.66 -12.09 -11.70
C SER A 168 7.52 -13.32 -11.40
N ALA A 169 8.23 -13.34 -10.26
CA ALA A 169 8.97 -14.51 -9.83
C ALA A 169 8.04 -15.71 -9.62
N TYR A 170 6.94 -15.53 -8.93
CA TYR A 170 5.93 -16.59 -8.73
C TYR A 170 5.34 -17.07 -10.05
N ALA A 171 5.08 -16.16 -10.98
CA ALA A 171 4.53 -16.51 -12.30
C ALA A 171 5.43 -17.45 -13.10
N PHE A 172 6.73 -17.32 -12.95
CA PHE A 172 7.73 -18.09 -13.71
C PHE A 172 8.43 -19.17 -12.88
N GLY A 173 7.82 -19.61 -11.79
CA GLY A 173 8.26 -20.76 -11.00
C GLY A 173 9.23 -20.45 -9.86
N GLY A 174 9.44 -19.18 -9.55
CA GLY A 174 10.19 -18.73 -8.38
C GLY A 174 9.32 -18.51 -7.14
N ASP A 175 9.90 -17.92 -6.13
CA ASP A 175 9.27 -17.54 -4.86
C ASP A 175 10.10 -16.45 -4.16
N LEU A 176 9.77 -16.12 -2.91
CA LEU A 176 10.52 -15.12 -2.11
C LEU A 176 12.00 -15.46 -1.93
N ASN A 177 12.36 -16.74 -1.96
CA ASN A 177 13.74 -17.22 -1.79
C ASN A 177 14.46 -17.47 -3.12
N ASN A 178 13.74 -17.41 -4.23
CA ASN A 178 14.27 -17.62 -5.57
C ASN A 178 13.67 -16.63 -6.55
N LEU A 179 14.36 -15.52 -6.74
CA LEU A 179 13.96 -14.44 -7.66
C LEU A 179 14.57 -14.59 -9.06
N ASP A 180 15.35 -15.63 -9.32
CA ASP A 180 16.02 -15.85 -10.61
C ASP A 180 15.05 -15.82 -11.79
N PRO A 181 13.87 -16.50 -11.76
CA PRO A 181 12.93 -16.45 -12.87
C PRO A 181 12.42 -15.03 -13.17
N ALA A 182 12.25 -14.19 -12.15
CA ALA A 182 11.86 -12.79 -12.36
C ALA A 182 12.98 -12.03 -13.08
N PHE A 183 14.23 -12.17 -12.64
CA PHE A 183 15.35 -11.44 -13.24
C PHE A 183 15.69 -11.93 -14.64
N GLU A 184 15.48 -13.20 -14.97
CA GLU A 184 15.52 -13.68 -16.36
C GLU A 184 14.46 -12.98 -17.22
N PHE A 185 13.23 -12.88 -16.73
CA PHE A 185 12.14 -12.20 -17.43
C PHE A 185 12.41 -10.71 -17.62
N TRP A 186 12.78 -9.98 -16.56
CA TRP A 186 13.02 -8.53 -16.63
C TRP A 186 14.28 -8.19 -17.43
N THR A 187 15.31 -9.04 -17.42
CA THR A 187 16.48 -8.90 -18.28
C THR A 187 16.08 -8.94 -19.75
N GLN A 188 15.25 -9.92 -20.13
CA GLN A 188 14.74 -10.02 -21.50
C GLN A 188 13.88 -8.81 -21.88
N MET A 189 13.01 -8.36 -20.96
CA MET A 189 12.20 -7.15 -21.16
C MET A 189 13.09 -5.91 -21.39
N ALA A 190 14.16 -5.77 -20.63
CA ALA A 190 15.11 -4.67 -20.78
C ALA A 190 15.86 -4.74 -22.11
N GLU A 191 16.36 -5.92 -22.50
CA GLU A 191 17.06 -6.14 -23.77
C GLU A 191 16.14 -5.86 -24.97
N ASP A 192 14.87 -6.17 -24.87
CA ASP A 192 13.86 -5.91 -25.90
C ASP A 192 13.35 -4.45 -25.89
N GLY A 193 13.86 -3.58 -25.00
CA GLY A 193 13.41 -2.20 -24.87
C GLY A 193 11.97 -2.04 -24.39
N ARG A 194 11.47 -3.01 -23.65
CA ARG A 194 10.06 -3.07 -23.22
C ARG A 194 9.82 -2.62 -21.78
N ILE A 195 10.83 -2.18 -21.06
CA ILE A 195 10.64 -1.57 -19.73
C ILE A 195 10.41 -0.08 -19.94
N ASN A 196 9.23 0.38 -19.51
CA ASN A 196 8.89 1.80 -19.48
C ASN A 196 9.34 2.37 -18.13
N THR A 197 10.23 3.34 -18.15
CA THR A 197 10.85 3.91 -16.93
C THR A 197 10.07 5.07 -16.32
N LEU A 198 8.90 5.39 -16.86
CA LEU A 198 8.03 6.41 -16.27
C LEU A 198 7.48 5.96 -14.92
N ASP A 199 7.30 6.92 -14.03
CA ASP A 199 6.60 6.69 -12.78
C ASP A 199 5.14 6.34 -13.02
N ILE A 200 4.59 5.49 -12.17
CA ILE A 200 3.21 5.02 -12.23
C ILE A 200 2.21 6.05 -11.67
N LEU A 201 2.42 7.31 -11.96
CA LEU A 201 1.51 8.40 -11.59
C LEU A 201 0.31 8.45 -12.53
N GLN A 202 -0.82 8.87 -12.01
CA GLN A 202 -2.07 8.99 -12.79
C GLN A 202 -1.86 9.76 -14.10
N GLN A 203 -1.15 10.89 -14.04
CA GLN A 203 -0.88 11.73 -15.21
C GLN A 203 -0.18 10.99 -16.36
N ASN A 204 0.68 10.03 -16.06
CA ASN A 204 1.41 9.27 -17.08
C ASN A 204 0.53 8.23 -17.79
N PHE A 205 -0.56 7.78 -17.13
CA PHE A 205 -1.62 7.02 -17.79
C PHE A 205 -2.53 7.94 -18.61
N GLU A 206 -2.83 9.14 -18.12
CA GLU A 206 -3.67 10.12 -18.81
C GLU A 206 -3.04 10.64 -20.11
N THR A 207 -1.73 10.68 -20.21
CA THR A 207 -1.01 11.08 -21.44
C THR A 207 -0.91 9.97 -22.48
N GLY A 208 -1.24 8.72 -22.11
CA GLY A 208 -1.09 7.55 -22.98
C GLY A 208 0.34 7.03 -23.08
N GLU A 209 1.27 7.54 -22.26
CA GLU A 209 2.68 7.12 -22.30
C GLU A 209 2.92 5.74 -21.66
N ILE A 210 1.96 5.24 -20.86
CA ILE A 210 2.02 3.91 -20.26
C ILE A 210 0.97 3.00 -20.88
N PRO A 211 1.35 2.08 -21.77
CA PRO A 211 0.44 1.09 -22.33
C PRO A 211 -0.05 0.08 -21.29
N VAL A 212 0.86 -0.44 -20.47
CA VAL A 212 0.58 -1.36 -19.36
C VAL A 212 1.39 -0.93 -18.15
N GLY A 213 0.69 -0.71 -17.04
CA GLY A 213 1.34 -0.47 -15.74
C GLY A 213 1.07 -1.63 -14.77
N VAL A 214 2.07 -2.00 -13.99
CA VAL A 214 1.92 -2.96 -12.90
C VAL A 214 1.82 -2.15 -11.61
N ILE A 215 0.62 -2.13 -11.05
CA ILE A 215 0.30 -1.31 -9.88
C ILE A 215 -0.59 -2.07 -8.90
N TRP A 216 -0.70 -1.58 -7.69
CA TRP A 216 -1.62 -2.13 -6.70
C TRP A 216 -3.08 -2.01 -7.14
N SER A 217 -3.91 -2.98 -6.75
CA SER A 217 -5.35 -2.97 -7.03
C SER A 217 -6.04 -1.69 -6.53
N PHE A 218 -5.66 -1.19 -5.36
CA PHE A 218 -6.23 0.03 -4.77
C PHE A 218 -5.71 1.33 -5.44
N THR A 219 -4.76 1.23 -6.34
CA THR A 219 -4.35 2.32 -7.24
C THR A 219 -4.99 2.17 -8.61
N ALA A 220 -5.08 0.93 -9.11
CA ALA A 220 -5.67 0.63 -10.42
C ALA A 220 -7.13 1.04 -10.52
N ILE A 221 -7.95 0.77 -9.50
CA ILE A 221 -9.37 1.09 -9.50
C ILE A 221 -9.63 2.59 -9.56
N PRO A 222 -9.05 3.44 -8.68
CA PRO A 222 -9.20 4.88 -8.79
C PRO A 222 -8.71 5.45 -10.12
N TYR A 223 -7.58 5.00 -10.64
CA TYR A 223 -7.07 5.48 -11.93
C TYR A 223 -8.03 5.12 -13.07
N LYS A 224 -8.51 3.89 -13.10
CA LYS A 224 -9.48 3.43 -14.09
C LYS A 224 -10.75 4.28 -14.08
N ASP A 225 -11.25 4.65 -12.90
CA ASP A 225 -12.47 5.42 -12.74
C ASP A 225 -12.28 6.91 -13.09
N GLN A 226 -11.12 7.48 -12.80
CA GLN A 226 -10.83 8.90 -12.98
C GLN A 226 -10.31 9.23 -14.38
N ILE A 227 -9.60 8.32 -15.03
CA ILE A 227 -9.07 8.53 -16.38
C ILE A 227 -10.16 8.20 -17.40
N THR A 228 -10.68 9.21 -18.07
CA THR A 228 -11.76 9.08 -19.06
C THR A 228 -11.27 9.19 -20.50
N LYS A 229 -10.06 9.69 -20.73
CA LYS A 229 -9.48 9.89 -22.06
C LYS A 229 -9.23 8.58 -22.82
N TYR A 230 -8.84 7.54 -22.10
CA TYR A 230 -8.55 6.22 -22.64
C TYR A 230 -9.45 5.18 -21.98
N LYS A 231 -9.65 4.07 -22.68
CA LYS A 231 -10.35 2.91 -22.15
C LYS A 231 -9.33 2.05 -21.40
N LEU A 232 -9.44 2.03 -20.08
CA LEU A 232 -8.54 1.26 -19.22
C LEU A 232 -9.21 -0.02 -18.74
N GLN A 233 -8.42 -1.08 -18.66
CA GLN A 233 -8.82 -2.37 -18.11
C GLN A 233 -7.86 -2.78 -17.01
N ALA A 234 -8.39 -3.21 -15.88
CA ALA A 234 -7.61 -3.71 -14.75
C ALA A 234 -7.77 -5.22 -14.63
N ASN A 235 -6.66 -5.95 -14.54
CA ASN A 235 -6.64 -7.40 -14.38
C ASN A 235 -5.64 -7.80 -13.29
N ILE A 236 -6.06 -8.66 -12.38
CA ILE A 236 -5.15 -9.32 -11.45
C ILE A 236 -4.54 -10.52 -12.16
N PRO A 237 -3.20 -10.61 -12.30
CA PRO A 237 -2.57 -11.71 -13.04
C PRO A 237 -2.95 -13.08 -12.50
N THR A 238 -3.31 -13.99 -13.40
CA THR A 238 -3.76 -15.34 -13.03
C THR A 238 -2.62 -16.28 -12.65
N ASP A 239 -1.40 -15.99 -13.06
CA ASP A 239 -0.21 -16.82 -12.88
C ASP A 239 0.78 -16.28 -11.84
N GLY A 240 0.62 -15.05 -11.38
CA GLY A 240 1.48 -14.47 -10.36
C GLY A 240 0.99 -13.10 -9.90
N SER A 241 0.41 -13.07 -8.70
CA SER A 241 0.06 -11.86 -7.99
C SER A 241 0.37 -12.05 -6.52
N ILE A 242 0.79 -11.00 -5.85
CA ILE A 242 1.00 -11.02 -4.41
C ILE A 242 0.06 -10.04 -3.73
N MET A 243 -0.31 -10.35 -2.49
CA MET A 243 -1.01 -9.44 -1.60
C MET A 243 -0.04 -8.93 -0.54
N SER A 244 0.18 -7.65 -0.54
CA SER A 244 0.93 -6.95 0.49
C SER A 244 0.18 -5.68 0.86
N GLY A 245 0.44 -5.17 2.04
CA GLY A 245 -0.32 -4.05 2.57
C GLY A 245 0.55 -2.92 3.08
N TYR A 246 -0.14 -1.97 3.65
CA TYR A 246 0.45 -0.83 4.33
C TYR A 246 0.07 -0.88 5.79
N ALA A 247 1.07 -0.67 6.64
CA ALA A 247 0.92 -0.68 8.08
C ALA A 247 0.64 0.74 8.59
N SER A 248 -0.45 0.88 9.34
CA SER A 248 -0.70 2.07 10.15
C SER A 248 0.30 2.10 11.30
N VAL A 249 1.04 3.19 11.40
CA VAL A 249 2.00 3.46 12.47
C VAL A 249 1.67 4.77 13.16
N ILE A 250 1.80 4.83 14.49
CA ILE A 250 1.61 6.04 15.28
C ILE A 250 2.97 6.50 15.77
N ASN A 251 3.33 7.74 15.46
CA ASN A 251 4.60 8.32 15.88
C ASN A 251 4.74 8.27 17.40
N LYS A 252 5.88 7.80 17.89
CA LYS A 252 6.17 7.76 19.32
C LYS A 252 5.97 9.12 20.00
N TYR A 253 6.28 10.20 19.30
CA TYR A 253 6.16 11.56 19.75
C TYR A 253 5.03 12.34 19.03
N ALA A 254 3.94 11.64 18.73
CA ALA A 254 2.77 12.25 18.12
C ALA A 254 2.24 13.40 18.96
N PRO A 255 2.05 14.61 18.40
CA PRO A 255 1.45 15.72 19.12
C PRO A 255 -0.04 15.49 19.46
N HIS A 256 -0.74 14.66 18.69
CA HIS A 256 -2.15 14.33 18.88
C HIS A 256 -2.33 12.80 18.96
N PRO A 257 -1.82 12.14 20.02
CA PRO A 257 -1.78 10.67 20.06
C PRO A 257 -3.16 10.02 20.13
N CYS A 258 -4.12 10.64 20.81
CA CYS A 258 -5.48 10.12 20.89
C CYS A 258 -6.24 10.30 19.58
N ALA A 259 -6.04 11.39 18.86
CA ALA A 259 -6.59 11.59 17.52
C ALA A 259 -6.01 10.56 16.55
N ALA A 260 -4.72 10.24 16.62
CA ALA A 260 -4.08 9.18 15.84
C ALA A 260 -4.68 7.79 16.17
N ALA A 261 -4.87 7.47 17.44
CA ALA A 261 -5.51 6.23 17.89
C ALA A 261 -6.95 6.13 17.38
N LEU A 262 -7.72 7.21 17.47
CA LEU A 262 -9.10 7.25 16.98
C LEU A 262 -9.15 7.11 15.44
N ALA A 263 -8.20 7.71 14.74
CA ALA A 263 -8.07 7.54 13.29
C ALA A 263 -7.83 6.06 12.94
N ARG A 264 -6.89 5.39 13.61
CA ARG A 264 -6.68 3.94 13.43
C ARG A 264 -7.91 3.12 13.77
N GLU A 265 -8.60 3.43 14.86
CA GLU A 265 -9.86 2.77 15.25
C GLU A 265 -10.90 2.87 14.13
N TYR A 266 -11.05 4.06 13.55
CA TYR A 266 -11.99 4.28 12.44
C TYR A 266 -11.57 3.54 11.16
N ILE A 267 -10.28 3.55 10.83
CA ILE A 267 -9.74 2.82 9.66
C ILE A 267 -10.09 1.32 9.73
N PHE A 268 -10.08 0.73 10.92
CA PHE A 268 -10.44 -0.67 11.13
C PHE A 268 -11.94 -0.91 11.36
N SER A 269 -12.76 0.14 11.49
CA SER A 269 -14.21 0.01 11.57
C SER A 269 -14.82 -0.53 10.28
N ASP A 270 -16.09 -0.96 10.31
CA ASP A 270 -16.78 -1.45 9.12
C ASP A 270 -16.81 -0.38 8.01
N GLU A 271 -17.09 0.87 8.37
CA GLU A 271 -17.09 2.00 7.45
C GLU A 271 -15.70 2.30 6.88
N GLY A 272 -14.68 2.31 7.73
CA GLY A 272 -13.28 2.52 7.31
C GLY A 272 -12.79 1.43 6.36
N GLN A 273 -13.09 0.17 6.66
CA GLN A 273 -12.77 -0.96 5.79
C GLN A 273 -13.53 -0.90 4.46
N ALA A 274 -14.79 -0.45 4.48
CA ALA A 274 -15.58 -0.24 3.26
C ALA A 274 -15.01 0.90 2.40
N ASN A 275 -14.53 1.98 3.00
CA ASN A 275 -13.86 3.07 2.28
C ASN A 275 -12.62 2.57 1.53
N LEU A 276 -11.81 1.73 2.17
CA LEU A 276 -10.63 1.11 1.56
C LEU A 276 -11.02 0.16 0.42
N ALA A 277 -12.03 -0.68 0.64
CA ALA A 277 -12.53 -1.60 -0.38
C ALA A 277 -13.07 -0.86 -1.61
N ALA A 278 -13.71 0.30 -1.43
CA ALA A 278 -14.19 1.14 -2.53
C ALA A 278 -13.06 1.65 -3.44
N ALA A 279 -11.84 1.72 -2.92
CA ALA A 279 -10.63 2.03 -3.71
C ALA A 279 -9.97 0.78 -4.33
N GLY A 280 -10.56 -0.41 -4.18
CA GLY A 280 -9.98 -1.66 -4.69
C GLY A 280 -8.99 -2.34 -3.72
N ALA A 281 -8.93 -1.87 -2.47
CA ALA A 281 -8.16 -2.54 -1.42
C ALA A 281 -8.89 -3.76 -0.87
N ILE A 282 -8.14 -4.68 -0.29
CA ILE A 282 -8.65 -5.89 0.36
C ILE A 282 -8.56 -5.68 1.86
N PRO A 283 -9.68 -5.60 2.60
CA PRO A 283 -9.65 -5.50 4.05
C PRO A 283 -8.93 -6.68 4.71
N THR A 284 -8.22 -6.43 5.80
CA THR A 284 -7.54 -7.48 6.56
C THR A 284 -8.40 -8.08 7.66
N ARG A 285 -9.42 -7.37 8.14
CA ARG A 285 -10.38 -7.94 9.11
C ARG A 285 -11.11 -9.13 8.50
N THR A 286 -11.17 -10.23 9.24
CA THR A 286 -11.79 -11.49 8.79
C THR A 286 -13.31 -11.51 8.93
N ASP A 287 -13.90 -10.56 9.66
CA ASP A 287 -15.31 -10.49 10.04
C ASP A 287 -16.07 -9.31 9.39
N VAL A 288 -15.45 -8.54 8.51
CA VAL A 288 -16.11 -7.42 7.84
C VAL A 288 -16.80 -7.88 6.56
N GLU A 289 -18.05 -7.44 6.39
CA GLU A 289 -18.80 -7.62 5.15
C GLU A 289 -18.72 -6.33 4.31
N ILE A 290 -18.28 -6.47 3.08
CA ILE A 290 -18.20 -5.34 2.14
C ILE A 290 -19.54 -5.21 1.42
N PRO A 291 -20.15 -4.00 1.38
CA PRO A 291 -21.40 -3.79 0.67
C PRO A 291 -21.36 -4.24 -0.80
N ASP A 292 -22.45 -4.83 -1.27
CA ASP A 292 -22.55 -5.40 -2.63
C ASP A 292 -22.26 -4.39 -3.75
N ASP A 293 -22.67 -3.14 -3.59
CA ASP A 293 -22.41 -2.08 -4.56
C ASP A 293 -20.91 -1.80 -4.70
N ILE A 294 -20.16 -1.82 -3.61
CA ILE A 294 -18.71 -1.69 -3.63
C ILE A 294 -18.07 -2.93 -4.24
N GLN A 295 -18.49 -4.11 -3.80
CA GLN A 295 -17.97 -5.38 -4.32
C GLN A 295 -18.18 -5.54 -5.83
N ASN A 296 -19.29 -5.05 -6.35
CA ASN A 296 -19.59 -5.12 -7.78
C ASN A 296 -18.85 -4.07 -8.62
N ALA A 297 -18.42 -2.96 -8.02
CA ALA A 297 -17.68 -1.89 -8.69
C ALA A 297 -16.16 -2.11 -8.73
N THR A 298 -15.64 -3.03 -7.91
CA THR A 298 -14.22 -3.29 -7.75
C THR A 298 -13.88 -4.74 -8.12
N PHE A 299 -12.74 -5.25 -7.68
CA PHE A 299 -12.40 -6.65 -7.84
C PHE A 299 -13.24 -7.54 -6.91
N LYS A 300 -13.63 -8.71 -7.40
CA LYS A 300 -14.36 -9.71 -6.64
C LYS A 300 -13.39 -10.66 -5.93
N SER A 301 -13.88 -11.37 -4.92
CA SER A 301 -13.08 -12.35 -4.18
C SER A 301 -12.43 -13.40 -5.09
N GLU A 302 -13.10 -13.83 -6.14
CA GLU A 302 -12.57 -14.77 -7.14
C GLU A 302 -11.38 -14.21 -7.92
N ASP A 303 -11.31 -12.88 -8.12
CA ASP A 303 -10.18 -12.21 -8.78
C ASP A 303 -8.92 -12.27 -7.93
N TYR A 304 -9.06 -12.31 -6.60
CA TYR A 304 -7.95 -12.42 -5.65
C TYR A 304 -7.53 -13.85 -5.35
N ALA A 305 -8.27 -14.86 -5.81
CA ALA A 305 -8.08 -16.25 -5.41
C ALA A 305 -6.65 -16.78 -5.62
N ASN A 306 -5.95 -16.26 -6.63
CA ASN A 306 -4.57 -16.66 -6.95
C ASN A 306 -3.52 -15.67 -6.42
N ALA A 307 -3.92 -14.59 -5.76
CA ALA A 307 -2.97 -13.65 -5.15
C ALA A 307 -2.43 -14.24 -3.85
N ILE A 308 -1.11 -14.21 -3.70
CA ILE A 308 -0.41 -14.85 -2.58
C ILE A 308 -0.19 -13.84 -1.46
N PRO A 309 -0.76 -14.04 -0.26
CA PRO A 309 -0.51 -13.17 0.87
C PRO A 309 0.95 -13.27 1.33
N MET A 310 1.56 -12.13 1.62
CA MET A 310 2.93 -12.03 2.14
C MET A 310 2.91 -12.14 3.68
N GLU A 311 2.52 -13.30 4.20
CA GLU A 311 2.35 -13.54 5.64
C GLU A 311 3.67 -13.62 6.40
N ASP A 312 4.74 -14.11 5.76
CA ASP A 312 6.09 -14.07 6.30
C ASP A 312 6.73 -12.71 6.00
N THR A 313 6.50 -11.75 6.89
CA THR A 313 6.96 -10.36 6.74
C THR A 313 8.48 -10.27 6.63
N ASP A 314 9.23 -11.07 7.37
CA ASP A 314 10.71 -11.05 7.34
C ASP A 314 11.22 -11.55 5.99
N ALA A 315 10.68 -12.64 5.48
CA ALA A 315 11.03 -13.18 4.18
C ALA A 315 10.66 -12.19 3.04
N TYR A 316 9.51 -11.55 3.14
CA TYR A 316 9.08 -10.53 2.18
C TYR A 316 10.00 -9.30 2.20
N THR A 317 10.33 -8.80 3.38
CA THR A 317 11.26 -7.67 3.54
C THR A 317 12.61 -7.97 2.90
N LYS A 318 13.16 -9.15 3.16
CA LYS A 318 14.43 -9.59 2.58
C LYS A 318 14.35 -9.72 1.05
N ALA A 319 13.24 -10.24 0.53
CA ALA A 319 13.02 -10.33 -0.91
C ALA A 319 12.97 -8.94 -1.55
N CYS A 320 12.29 -7.97 -0.93
CA CYS A 320 12.25 -6.58 -1.41
C CYS A 320 13.66 -5.95 -1.47
N GLU A 321 14.47 -6.15 -0.45
CA GLU A 321 15.88 -5.68 -0.43
C GLU A 321 16.68 -6.32 -1.57
N THR A 322 16.56 -7.62 -1.75
CA THR A 322 17.23 -8.36 -2.84
C THR A 322 16.79 -7.86 -4.22
N VAL A 323 15.50 -7.57 -4.39
CA VAL A 323 14.98 -7.00 -5.64
C VAL A 323 15.68 -5.68 -5.97
N VAL A 324 15.80 -4.77 -4.99
CA VAL A 324 16.46 -3.47 -5.21
C VAL A 324 17.92 -3.65 -5.62
N GLU A 325 18.67 -4.46 -4.88
CA GLU A 325 20.08 -4.72 -5.17
C GLU A 325 20.26 -5.33 -6.57
N ARG A 326 19.55 -6.39 -6.87
CA ARG A 326 19.65 -7.09 -8.16
C ARG A 326 19.18 -6.23 -9.33
N TRP A 327 18.12 -5.43 -9.14
CA TRP A 327 17.66 -4.53 -10.20
C TRP A 327 18.72 -3.50 -10.56
N GLN A 328 19.37 -2.90 -9.56
CA GLN A 328 20.45 -1.94 -9.78
C GLN A 328 21.67 -2.58 -10.47
N GLU A 329 21.98 -3.81 -10.14
CA GLU A 329 23.12 -4.53 -10.71
C GLU A 329 22.85 -5.13 -12.09
N GLU A 330 21.66 -5.71 -12.30
CA GLU A 330 21.36 -6.54 -13.48
C GLU A 330 20.47 -5.83 -14.51
N ILE A 331 19.57 -4.94 -14.10
CA ILE A 331 18.58 -4.31 -14.99
C ILE A 331 18.93 -2.87 -15.33
N THR A 332 19.20 -2.04 -14.32
CA THR A 332 19.50 -0.61 -14.53
C THR A 332 20.58 -0.37 -15.61
N PRO A 333 21.69 -1.13 -15.66
CA PRO A 333 22.70 -0.95 -16.72
C PRO A 333 22.17 -1.20 -18.12
N LEU A 334 21.12 -2.00 -18.30
CA LEU A 334 20.50 -2.29 -19.60
C LEU A 334 19.54 -1.19 -20.05
N LEU A 335 19.07 -0.34 -19.13
CA LEU A 335 18.10 0.74 -19.41
C LEU A 335 18.75 2.02 -19.92
N VAL A 336 20.05 2.16 -19.81
CA VAL A 336 20.85 3.39 -20.13
C VAL A 336 21.43 3.36 -21.55
N GLN A 337 20.93 2.52 -22.44
CA GLN A 337 21.42 2.42 -23.82
C GLN A 337 20.68 3.32 -24.77
#